data_a30f50cf5e2a6347cd92ac44144b839b
#
_entry.id   a30f50cf5e2a6347cd92ac44144b839b
#
_cell.length_a   1.000
_cell.length_b   1.000
_cell.length_c   1.000
_cell.angle_alpha   90.00
_cell.angle_beta   90.00
_cell.angle_gamma   90.00
#
_symmetry.space_group_name_H-M   'P 1'
#
loop_
_entity.id
_entity.type
_entity.pdbx_description
1 polymer ?
#
loop_
_entity_poly.entity_id
_entity_poly.type
_entity_poly.pdbx_seq_one_letter_code
_entity_poly.pdbx_strand_id
1 'polypeptide(L)'
;MTKYTGKGVYGAVAMGKISVFKKQDTAIKRIHTEDSEGEKKRVAKAKQAATEQLQSIYDKALREVGETNAQIFEIHMMMLEDDDYNESIENIIDSQKVNAEYAVAVTADNFAEMFASMDDPYMQARAADVKDISNRIIANLTGNVSDGSAGDDKMIVCADDLAPSETISLDKDKVLAFVTAHGSSNSHTAILARNMNIPAVIGVGSKFLSEIKDGDFAIVDGFTGEIFVDPDEKTTAELTAKQKADEEKKRLLQTLKGKENVTKDGKKINIYANIGSVDNIGAVLLNDAGGIGLFRSEFLYLENSDFPTEEQQFHAYKRVLESMAGKKVIIRTLDIGADKQVDYFGLKKEENPALGYRAIRICLTRPEIFKTQLRALFRASVYGNLGIMFPMITSVSEVEKTLAMCGEVKAELKEQGITVSDSVELGIMIETPAAAIISDKLAKLVDFFSVGTNDLTQYTLACDRQNPDIEQFCDTHHEAILRLIEMSAENAHKNGAWIGICGELAADTTLTETFLRMGIDELSVSPTFVLKVRDAVRNIDLSK
;
A
#
# COMPACT_ATOMS: atom_id res chain seq x y z
N MET A 1 34.27 0.66 -13.03
CA MET A 1 32.92 1.20 -12.75
C MET A 1 31.96 0.72 -13.82
N THR A 2 30.92 0.00 -13.43
CA THR A 2 29.81 -0.36 -14.31
C THR A 2 28.55 0.31 -13.79
N LYS A 3 27.76 0.88 -14.71
CA LYS A 3 26.52 1.60 -14.37
C LYS A 3 25.32 0.83 -14.92
N TYR A 4 24.29 0.66 -14.07
CA TYR A 4 22.99 0.10 -14.43
C TYR A 4 21.89 1.10 -14.09
N THR A 5 20.75 0.96 -14.73
CA THR A 5 19.61 1.85 -14.53
C THR A 5 18.32 1.02 -14.47
N GLY A 6 17.49 1.35 -13.50
CA GLY A 6 16.16 0.81 -13.31
C GLY A 6 15.20 1.90 -12.85
N LYS A 7 14.04 1.51 -12.35
CA LYS A 7 13.06 2.43 -11.77
C LYS A 7 13.32 2.59 -10.27
N GLY A 8 13.61 3.81 -9.82
CA GLY A 8 13.71 4.12 -8.40
C GLY A 8 12.34 4.03 -7.72
N VAL A 9 12.29 3.40 -6.54
CA VAL A 9 11.05 3.16 -5.77
C VAL A 9 11.00 4.02 -4.52
N TYR A 10 12.14 4.15 -3.85
CA TYR A 10 12.30 5.02 -2.68
C TYR A 10 13.60 5.80 -2.80
N GLY A 11 13.50 7.13 -2.71
CA GLY A 11 14.60 8.06 -2.93
C GLY A 11 15.51 8.19 -1.70
N ALA A 12 16.62 7.48 -1.73
CA ALA A 12 17.77 7.63 -0.83
C ALA A 12 19.01 7.08 -1.53
N VAL A 13 20.20 7.35 -1.00
CA VAL A 13 21.47 6.78 -1.49
C VAL A 13 21.97 5.77 -0.46
N ALA A 14 22.29 4.57 -0.90
CA ALA A 14 22.93 3.56 -0.07
C ALA A 14 24.24 3.09 -0.70
N MET A 15 25.21 2.76 0.16
CA MET A 15 26.54 2.28 -0.23
C MET A 15 26.90 1.06 0.58
N GLY A 16 27.36 0.02 -0.06
CA GLY A 16 27.74 -1.20 0.62
C GLY A 16 28.12 -2.33 -0.31
N LYS A 17 28.34 -3.48 0.28
CA LYS A 17 28.61 -4.70 -0.46
C LYS A 17 27.32 -5.30 -0.99
N ILE A 18 27.38 -5.84 -2.18
CA ILE A 18 26.29 -6.59 -2.80
C ILE A 18 26.20 -7.97 -2.12
N SER A 19 24.97 -8.37 -1.81
CA SER A 19 24.61 -9.76 -1.54
C SER A 19 23.64 -10.21 -2.63
N VAL A 20 24.08 -11.19 -3.43
CA VAL A 20 23.29 -11.72 -4.52
C VAL A 20 22.40 -12.83 -4.00
N PHE A 21 21.11 -12.54 -3.89
CA PHE A 21 20.10 -13.52 -3.55
C PHE A 21 19.80 -14.38 -4.77
N LYS A 22 20.51 -15.52 -4.89
CA LYS A 22 20.28 -16.48 -5.97
C LYS A 22 19.21 -17.46 -5.53
N LYS A 23 18.10 -17.49 -6.24
CA LYS A 23 17.28 -18.71 -6.25
C LYS A 23 18.19 -19.83 -6.72
N GLN A 24 18.43 -20.81 -5.86
CA GLN A 24 19.20 -21.98 -6.27
C GLN A 24 18.36 -22.72 -7.31
N ASP A 25 18.70 -22.53 -8.58
CA ASP A 25 18.28 -23.44 -9.65
C ASP A 25 18.95 -24.80 -9.40
N THR A 26 18.45 -25.53 -8.42
CA THR A 26 18.72 -26.93 -8.30
C THR A 26 17.98 -27.60 -9.43
N ALA A 27 18.69 -27.86 -10.52
CA ALA A 27 18.16 -28.67 -11.62
C ALA A 27 17.64 -29.99 -11.01
N ILE A 28 16.34 -30.09 -10.83
CA ILE A 28 15.70 -31.23 -10.21
C ILE A 28 15.79 -32.39 -11.19
N LYS A 29 16.58 -33.39 -10.82
CA LYS A 29 16.76 -34.56 -11.65
C LYS A 29 15.64 -35.56 -11.42
N ARG A 30 15.05 -36.06 -12.50
CA ARG A 30 14.17 -37.21 -12.45
C ARG A 30 14.98 -38.46 -12.14
N ILE A 31 14.74 -39.03 -10.97
CA ILE A 31 15.41 -40.25 -10.52
C ILE A 31 14.35 -41.33 -10.37
N HIS A 32 14.59 -42.50 -10.98
CA HIS A 32 13.69 -43.65 -10.80
C HIS A 32 13.94 -44.31 -9.44
N THR A 33 12.84 -44.62 -8.73
CA THR A 33 12.87 -45.30 -7.44
C THR A 33 11.78 -46.37 -7.37
N GLU A 34 12.08 -47.51 -6.74
CA GLU A 34 11.11 -48.56 -6.44
C GLU A 34 10.46 -48.36 -5.06
N ASP A 35 11.03 -47.48 -4.21
CA ASP A 35 10.55 -47.19 -2.85
C ASP A 35 9.64 -45.96 -2.85
N SER A 36 8.46 -46.09 -3.44
CA SER A 36 7.46 -45.03 -3.46
C SER A 36 7.01 -44.61 -2.05
N GLU A 37 6.88 -45.58 -1.14
CA GLU A 37 6.48 -45.28 0.25
C GLU A 37 7.58 -44.51 1.02
N GLY A 38 8.84 -44.77 0.75
CA GLY A 38 9.94 -43.99 1.28
C GLY A 38 9.94 -42.55 0.78
N GLU A 39 9.69 -42.37 -0.54
CA GLU A 39 9.59 -41.02 -1.13
C GLU A 39 8.42 -40.22 -0.59
N LYS A 40 7.23 -40.83 -0.41
CA LYS A 40 6.07 -40.18 0.23
C LYS A 40 6.38 -39.71 1.67
N LYS A 41 7.06 -40.56 2.45
CA LYS A 41 7.50 -40.21 3.80
C LYS A 41 8.49 -39.03 3.80
N ARG A 42 9.36 -38.96 2.80
CA ARG A 42 10.29 -37.81 2.62
C ARG A 42 9.52 -36.54 2.35
N VAL A 43 8.49 -36.56 1.47
CA VAL A 43 7.61 -35.44 1.20
C VAL A 43 6.88 -34.99 2.48
N ALA A 44 6.25 -35.93 3.20
CA ALA A 44 5.53 -35.61 4.44
C ALA A 44 6.43 -34.93 5.47
N LYS A 45 7.67 -35.43 5.67
CA LYS A 45 8.65 -34.81 6.58
C LYS A 45 9.08 -33.43 6.11
N ALA A 46 9.32 -33.25 4.81
CA ALA A 46 9.74 -31.96 4.24
C ALA A 46 8.59 -30.93 4.31
N LYS A 47 7.35 -31.37 4.09
CA LYS A 47 6.15 -30.56 4.23
C LYS A 47 5.96 -30.07 5.68
N GLN A 48 6.13 -30.97 6.67
CA GLN A 48 6.05 -30.58 8.08
C GLN A 48 7.12 -29.52 8.42
N ALA A 49 8.36 -29.72 7.98
CA ALA A 49 9.42 -28.74 8.19
C ALA A 49 9.11 -27.38 7.49
N ALA A 50 8.54 -27.42 6.29
CA ALA A 50 8.10 -26.21 5.58
C ALA A 50 7.00 -25.46 6.34
N THR A 51 6.02 -26.19 6.90
CA THR A 51 4.94 -25.60 7.71
C THR A 51 5.51 -24.95 8.98
N GLU A 52 6.44 -25.60 9.69
CA GLU A 52 7.09 -25.04 10.88
C GLU A 52 7.88 -23.76 10.55
N GLN A 53 8.56 -23.73 9.40
CA GLN A 53 9.26 -22.53 8.89
C GLN A 53 8.29 -21.41 8.57
N LEU A 54 7.17 -21.70 7.88
CA LEU A 54 6.15 -20.71 7.56
C LEU A 54 5.46 -20.16 8.81
N GLN A 55 5.22 -20.99 9.83
CA GLN A 55 4.69 -20.54 11.10
C GLN A 55 5.66 -19.56 11.79
N SER A 56 6.95 -19.84 11.77
CA SER A 56 7.97 -18.94 12.33
C SER A 56 8.01 -17.59 11.59
N ILE A 57 7.87 -17.64 10.23
CA ILE A 57 7.81 -16.43 9.39
C ILE A 57 6.51 -15.66 9.66
N TYR A 58 5.38 -16.34 9.80
CA TYR A 58 4.09 -15.75 10.18
C TYR A 58 4.19 -15.00 11.50
N ASP A 59 4.73 -15.64 12.54
CA ASP A 59 4.90 -15.04 13.87
C ASP A 59 5.84 -13.82 13.84
N LYS A 60 6.86 -13.83 12.98
CA LYS A 60 7.75 -12.68 12.75
C LYS A 60 7.00 -11.57 12.00
N ALA A 61 6.31 -11.91 10.91
CA ALA A 61 5.53 -10.98 10.11
C ALA A 61 4.46 -10.28 10.94
N LEU A 62 3.74 -11.03 11.78
CA LEU A 62 2.71 -10.48 12.66
C LEU A 62 3.26 -9.38 13.58
N ARG A 63 4.48 -9.56 14.09
CA ARG A 63 5.14 -8.58 14.96
C ARG A 63 5.73 -7.38 14.22
N GLU A 64 6.23 -7.58 13.01
CA GLU A 64 7.03 -6.58 12.30
C GLU A 64 6.26 -5.78 11.25
N VAL A 65 5.27 -6.40 10.59
CA VAL A 65 4.56 -5.79 9.45
C VAL A 65 3.03 -5.85 9.58
N GLY A 66 2.53 -6.41 10.70
CA GLY A 66 1.11 -6.48 11.04
C GLY A 66 0.38 -7.67 10.41
N GLU A 67 -0.86 -7.89 10.89
CA GLU A 67 -1.67 -9.07 10.60
C GLU A 67 -1.97 -9.24 9.10
N THR A 68 -2.33 -8.17 8.42
CA THR A 68 -2.66 -8.17 6.98
C THR A 68 -1.53 -8.72 6.10
N ASN A 69 -0.29 -8.34 6.41
CA ASN A 69 0.87 -8.82 5.67
C ASN A 69 1.31 -10.24 6.11
N ALA A 70 0.94 -10.65 7.31
CA ALA A 70 1.22 -11.98 7.82
C ALA A 70 0.27 -13.04 7.22
N GLN A 71 -0.97 -12.69 6.87
CA GLN A 71 -1.99 -13.60 6.34
C GLN A 71 -1.55 -14.41 5.10
N ILE A 72 -0.64 -13.87 4.28
CA ILE A 72 -0.11 -14.63 3.14
C ILE A 72 0.55 -15.94 3.56
N PHE A 73 1.19 -15.97 4.73
CA PHE A 73 1.84 -17.19 5.23
C PHE A 73 0.83 -18.19 5.80
N GLU A 74 -0.30 -17.70 6.31
CA GLU A 74 -1.42 -18.56 6.69
C GLU A 74 -2.00 -19.24 5.44
N ILE A 75 -2.21 -18.50 4.36
CA ILE A 75 -2.63 -19.06 3.07
C ILE A 75 -1.61 -20.07 2.55
N HIS A 76 -0.32 -19.77 2.62
CA HIS A 76 0.74 -20.71 2.23
C HIS A 76 0.69 -22.01 3.05
N MET A 77 0.44 -21.93 4.36
CA MET A 77 0.25 -23.12 5.20
C MET A 77 -1.01 -23.89 4.80
N MET A 78 -2.12 -23.21 4.51
CA MET A 78 -3.33 -23.87 4.00
C MET A 78 -3.09 -24.57 2.66
N MET A 79 -2.35 -23.96 1.75
CA MET A 79 -2.00 -24.57 0.46
C MET A 79 -1.12 -25.80 0.61
N LEU A 80 -0.23 -25.85 1.62
CA LEU A 80 0.53 -27.04 1.94
C LEU A 80 -0.33 -28.19 2.45
N GLU A 81 -1.46 -27.91 3.08
CA GLU A 81 -2.41 -28.91 3.59
C GLU A 81 -3.49 -29.28 2.56
N ASP A 82 -3.51 -28.64 1.40
CA ASP A 82 -4.49 -28.91 0.33
C ASP A 82 -4.42 -30.36 -0.16
N ASP A 83 -5.55 -31.04 -0.16
CA ASP A 83 -5.65 -32.45 -0.50
C ASP A 83 -5.31 -32.70 -1.97
N ASP A 84 -5.79 -31.87 -2.90
CA ASP A 84 -5.56 -32.04 -4.35
C ASP A 84 -4.06 -31.86 -4.69
N TYR A 85 -3.41 -30.90 -4.04
CA TYR A 85 -1.98 -30.68 -4.18
C TYR A 85 -1.17 -31.89 -3.68
N ASN A 86 -1.49 -32.40 -2.49
CA ASN A 86 -0.82 -33.55 -1.89
C ASN A 86 -1.06 -34.83 -2.67
N GLU A 87 -2.31 -35.12 -3.06
CA GLU A 87 -2.64 -36.29 -3.91
C GLU A 87 -1.94 -36.24 -5.25
N SER A 88 -1.78 -35.07 -5.87
CA SER A 88 -1.03 -34.92 -7.13
C SER A 88 0.44 -35.37 -6.98
N ILE A 89 1.10 -34.94 -5.88
CA ILE A 89 2.48 -35.37 -5.60
C ILE A 89 2.58 -36.89 -5.42
N GLU A 90 1.69 -37.47 -4.60
CA GLU A 90 1.68 -38.89 -4.33
C GLU A 90 1.38 -39.72 -5.60
N ASN A 91 0.43 -39.28 -6.42
CA ASN A 91 0.09 -39.91 -7.69
C ASN A 91 1.28 -39.92 -8.68
N ILE A 92 2.05 -38.83 -8.73
CA ILE A 92 3.26 -38.78 -9.58
C ILE A 92 4.33 -39.76 -9.08
N ILE A 93 4.57 -39.82 -7.77
CA ILE A 93 5.49 -40.79 -7.16
C ILE A 93 5.06 -42.22 -7.50
N ASP A 94 3.79 -42.54 -7.30
CA ASP A 94 3.29 -43.91 -7.49
C ASP A 94 3.26 -44.35 -8.96
N SER A 95 2.73 -43.49 -9.83
CA SER A 95 2.51 -43.81 -11.24
C SER A 95 3.80 -43.79 -12.06
N GLN A 96 4.71 -42.84 -11.74
CA GLN A 96 5.92 -42.66 -12.53
C GLN A 96 7.18 -43.26 -11.87
N LYS A 97 7.06 -43.74 -10.62
CA LYS A 97 8.19 -44.29 -9.85
C LYS A 97 9.39 -43.34 -9.80
N VAL A 98 9.15 -42.12 -9.32
CA VAL A 98 10.15 -41.03 -9.30
C VAL A 98 10.39 -40.52 -7.88
N ASN A 99 11.53 -39.84 -7.70
CA ASN A 99 11.91 -39.19 -6.44
C ASN A 99 10.99 -38.03 -6.05
N ALA A 100 10.95 -37.77 -4.76
CA ALA A 100 10.10 -36.72 -4.14
C ALA A 100 10.31 -35.34 -4.76
N GLU A 101 11.58 -34.93 -4.97
CA GLU A 101 11.89 -33.59 -5.49
C GLU A 101 11.29 -33.37 -6.89
N TYR A 102 11.34 -34.40 -7.74
CA TYR A 102 10.78 -34.35 -9.09
C TYR A 102 9.24 -34.29 -9.06
N ALA A 103 8.63 -35.11 -8.21
CA ALA A 103 7.16 -35.12 -8.06
C ALA A 103 6.64 -33.76 -7.58
N VAL A 104 7.26 -33.16 -6.57
CA VAL A 104 6.90 -31.82 -6.07
C VAL A 104 7.08 -30.75 -7.15
N ALA A 105 8.18 -30.80 -7.91
CA ALA A 105 8.43 -29.81 -8.96
C ALA A 105 7.39 -29.88 -10.10
N VAL A 106 7.07 -31.09 -10.57
CA VAL A 106 6.04 -31.28 -11.61
C VAL A 106 4.66 -30.84 -11.12
N THR A 107 4.31 -31.17 -9.88
CA THR A 107 3.05 -30.70 -9.29
C THR A 107 3.02 -29.17 -9.21
N ALA A 108 4.11 -28.54 -8.78
CA ALA A 108 4.24 -27.09 -8.72
C ALA A 108 4.02 -26.43 -10.09
N ASP A 109 4.63 -26.96 -11.14
CA ASP A 109 4.47 -26.43 -12.49
C ASP A 109 3.04 -26.59 -13.00
N ASN A 110 2.40 -27.75 -12.78
CA ASN A 110 1.03 -28.02 -13.19
C ASN A 110 0.03 -27.08 -12.50
N PHE A 111 0.13 -26.92 -11.17
CA PHE A 111 -0.74 -26.02 -10.41
C PHE A 111 -0.47 -24.56 -10.74
N ALA A 112 0.79 -24.17 -10.91
CA ALA A 112 1.12 -22.80 -11.30
C ALA A 112 0.56 -22.46 -12.70
N GLU A 113 0.65 -23.38 -13.68
CA GLU A 113 0.08 -23.19 -15.01
C GLU A 113 -1.45 -23.14 -14.95
N MET A 114 -2.07 -23.99 -14.13
CA MET A 114 -3.51 -24.00 -13.90
C MET A 114 -3.97 -22.63 -13.35
N PHE A 115 -3.35 -22.13 -12.29
CA PHE A 115 -3.69 -20.82 -11.71
C PHE A 115 -3.40 -19.67 -12.67
N ALA A 116 -2.27 -19.68 -13.37
CA ALA A 116 -1.92 -18.66 -14.35
C ALA A 116 -2.88 -18.59 -15.55
N SER A 117 -3.53 -19.71 -15.88
CA SER A 117 -4.53 -19.80 -16.97
C SER A 117 -5.93 -19.37 -16.58
N MET A 118 -6.19 -19.12 -15.29
CA MET A 118 -7.50 -18.64 -14.82
C MET A 118 -7.73 -17.18 -15.22
N ASP A 119 -8.98 -16.81 -15.48
CA ASP A 119 -9.36 -15.43 -15.84
C ASP A 119 -9.37 -14.46 -14.64
N ASP A 120 -9.03 -14.92 -13.45
CA ASP A 120 -9.03 -14.16 -12.22
C ASP A 120 -7.61 -13.72 -11.82
N PRO A 121 -7.30 -12.40 -11.78
CA PRO A 121 -5.99 -11.89 -11.39
C PRO A 121 -5.53 -12.32 -9.99
N TYR A 122 -6.45 -12.52 -9.05
CA TYR A 122 -6.14 -13.03 -7.71
C TYR A 122 -5.66 -14.47 -7.77
N MET A 123 -6.36 -15.33 -8.55
CA MET A 123 -5.94 -16.70 -8.77
C MET A 123 -4.64 -16.80 -9.58
N GLN A 124 -4.44 -15.92 -10.57
CA GLN A 124 -3.16 -15.84 -11.29
C GLN A 124 -1.97 -15.54 -10.36
N ALA A 125 -2.18 -14.68 -9.36
CA ALA A 125 -1.15 -14.38 -8.35
C ALA A 125 -0.77 -15.63 -7.53
N ARG A 126 -1.70 -16.59 -7.32
CA ARG A 126 -1.46 -17.86 -6.62
C ARG A 126 -0.46 -18.76 -7.33
N ALA A 127 -0.24 -18.58 -8.62
CA ALA A 127 0.80 -19.31 -9.35
C ALA A 127 2.20 -19.10 -8.74
N ALA A 128 2.48 -17.88 -8.27
CA ALA A 128 3.73 -17.57 -7.58
C ALA A 128 3.79 -18.21 -6.18
N ASP A 129 2.67 -18.21 -5.47
CA ASP A 129 2.56 -18.79 -4.12
C ASP A 129 2.79 -20.31 -4.14
N VAL A 130 2.18 -21.03 -5.11
CA VAL A 130 2.42 -22.47 -5.31
C VAL A 130 3.91 -22.76 -5.53
N LYS A 131 4.58 -21.93 -6.35
CA LYS A 131 6.02 -22.09 -6.58
C LYS A 131 6.83 -21.83 -5.32
N ASP A 132 6.45 -20.84 -4.50
CA ASP A 132 7.15 -20.53 -3.24
C ASP A 132 7.06 -21.70 -2.25
N ILE A 133 5.85 -22.22 -1.98
CA ILE A 133 5.68 -23.37 -1.06
C ILE A 133 6.37 -24.62 -1.57
N SER A 134 6.31 -24.91 -2.88
CA SER A 134 6.94 -26.08 -3.49
C SER A 134 8.47 -25.99 -3.42
N ASN A 135 9.05 -24.83 -3.70
CA ASN A 135 10.49 -24.61 -3.57
C ASN A 135 10.96 -24.80 -2.12
N ARG A 136 10.14 -24.44 -1.15
CA ARG A 136 10.41 -24.65 0.27
C ARG A 136 10.42 -26.16 0.63
N ILE A 137 9.46 -26.94 0.12
CA ILE A 137 9.47 -28.40 0.27
C ILE A 137 10.74 -28.98 -0.35
N ILE A 138 11.09 -28.57 -1.58
CA ILE A 138 12.27 -29.05 -2.29
C ILE A 138 13.57 -28.71 -1.54
N ALA A 139 13.67 -27.50 -0.99
CA ALA A 139 14.81 -27.10 -0.17
C ALA A 139 14.97 -28.01 1.07
N ASN A 140 13.86 -28.37 1.72
CA ASN A 140 13.87 -29.30 2.85
C ASN A 140 14.21 -30.73 2.42
N LEU A 141 13.77 -31.19 1.23
CA LEU A 141 14.11 -32.50 0.68
C LEU A 141 15.60 -32.63 0.34
N THR A 142 16.19 -31.55 -0.18
CA THR A 142 17.60 -31.52 -0.63
C THR A 142 18.57 -31.13 0.49
N GLY A 143 18.06 -30.71 1.66
CA GLY A 143 18.90 -30.21 2.75
C GLY A 143 19.52 -28.82 2.49
N ASN A 144 19.10 -28.15 1.43
CA ASN A 144 19.55 -26.82 1.03
C ASN A 144 18.68 -25.72 1.63
N VAL A 145 18.37 -25.82 2.91
CA VAL A 145 17.67 -24.76 3.63
C VAL A 145 18.67 -23.61 3.78
N SER A 146 18.53 -22.56 2.97
CA SER A 146 19.26 -21.33 3.19
C SER A 146 18.69 -20.71 4.47
N ASP A 147 19.41 -20.87 5.59
CA ASP A 147 19.26 -19.95 6.69
C ASP A 147 19.54 -18.56 6.12
N GLY A 148 18.55 -17.67 6.15
CA GLY A 148 18.68 -16.27 5.73
C GLY A 148 19.63 -15.46 6.61
N SER A 149 20.64 -16.10 7.19
CA SER A 149 21.73 -15.48 7.92
C SER A 149 22.71 -14.84 6.95
N ALA A 150 22.29 -13.70 6.40
CA ALA A 150 23.27 -12.71 5.97
C ALA A 150 24.24 -12.47 7.13
N GLY A 151 25.55 -12.45 6.87
CA GLY A 151 26.57 -12.16 7.87
C GLY A 151 26.26 -10.88 8.67
N ASP A 152 27.04 -10.57 9.68
CA ASP A 152 26.81 -9.39 10.54
C ASP A 152 26.91 -8.02 9.80
N ASP A 153 27.36 -8.02 8.55
CA ASP A 153 27.55 -6.81 7.74
C ASP A 153 26.25 -6.36 7.06
N LYS A 154 26.04 -5.04 7.03
CA LYS A 154 24.99 -4.40 6.24
C LYS A 154 25.27 -4.53 4.74
N MET A 155 24.24 -4.88 3.93
CA MET A 155 24.41 -5.21 2.52
C MET A 155 23.30 -4.66 1.61
N ILE A 156 23.65 -4.56 0.32
CA ILE A 156 22.72 -4.28 -0.76
C ILE A 156 22.21 -5.63 -1.29
N VAL A 157 20.92 -5.90 -1.13
CA VAL A 157 20.30 -7.15 -1.57
C VAL A 157 19.94 -7.05 -3.04
N CYS A 158 20.56 -7.91 -3.85
CA CYS A 158 20.31 -8.00 -5.30
C CYS A 158 19.64 -9.35 -5.62
N ALA A 159 18.50 -9.31 -6.30
CA ALA A 159 17.73 -10.51 -6.63
C ALA A 159 17.09 -10.41 -8.03
N ASP A 160 16.61 -11.52 -8.56
CA ASP A 160 15.80 -11.54 -9.78
C ASP A 160 14.45 -10.85 -9.51
N ASP A 161 13.69 -11.37 -8.57
CA ASP A 161 12.56 -10.78 -7.85
C ASP A 161 12.51 -11.45 -6.48
N LEU A 162 11.98 -10.76 -5.47
CA LEU A 162 11.89 -11.28 -4.11
C LEU A 162 10.45 -11.69 -3.80
N ALA A 163 10.28 -12.95 -3.40
CA ALA A 163 9.00 -13.43 -2.88
C ALA A 163 8.68 -12.80 -1.50
N PRO A 164 7.41 -12.75 -1.10
CA PRO A 164 7.00 -12.22 0.21
C PRO A 164 7.74 -12.88 1.38
N SER A 165 7.88 -14.20 1.35
CA SER A 165 8.56 -14.98 2.38
C SER A 165 10.06 -14.66 2.48
N GLU A 166 10.69 -14.41 1.34
CA GLU A 166 12.11 -14.04 1.25
C GLU A 166 12.33 -12.65 1.84
N THR A 167 11.45 -11.69 1.53
CA THR A 167 11.58 -10.31 2.00
C THR A 167 11.40 -10.18 3.51
N ILE A 168 10.50 -10.95 4.11
CA ILE A 168 10.26 -10.92 5.58
C ILE A 168 11.34 -11.66 6.35
N SER A 169 11.98 -12.67 5.74
CA SER A 169 13.09 -13.37 6.36
C SER A 169 14.35 -12.50 6.49
N LEU A 170 14.49 -11.45 5.69
CA LEU A 170 15.61 -10.51 5.76
C LEU A 170 15.58 -9.71 7.06
N ASP A 171 16.75 -9.52 7.67
CA ASP A 171 16.93 -8.63 8.80
C ASP A 171 16.96 -7.17 8.33
N LYS A 172 15.92 -6.42 8.68
CA LYS A 172 15.74 -5.01 8.26
C LYS A 172 16.92 -4.12 8.61
N ASP A 173 17.58 -4.39 9.72
CA ASP A 173 18.72 -3.58 10.18
C ASP A 173 20.00 -3.86 9.36
N LYS A 174 20.00 -4.94 8.59
CA LYS A 174 21.13 -5.37 7.75
C LYS A 174 20.96 -5.04 6.27
N VAL A 175 19.77 -4.64 5.82
CA VAL A 175 19.52 -4.27 4.43
C VAL A 175 19.77 -2.79 4.21
N LEU A 176 20.70 -2.45 3.32
CA LEU A 176 21.01 -1.07 2.90
C LEU A 176 20.16 -0.61 1.72
N ALA A 177 19.92 -1.49 0.78
CA ALA A 177 19.12 -1.25 -0.42
C ALA A 177 18.61 -2.55 -1.02
N PHE A 178 17.55 -2.45 -1.83
CA PHE A 178 17.08 -3.52 -2.70
C PHE A 178 17.34 -3.17 -4.17
N VAL A 179 17.81 -4.16 -4.93
CA VAL A 179 17.95 -4.07 -6.38
C VAL A 179 17.38 -5.32 -7.01
N THR A 180 16.34 -5.20 -7.87
CA THR A 180 15.76 -6.35 -8.55
C THR A 180 15.87 -6.25 -10.06
N ALA A 181 16.18 -7.39 -10.70
CA ALA A 181 16.25 -7.47 -12.16
C ALA A 181 14.87 -7.26 -12.79
N HIS A 182 13.83 -7.80 -12.18
CA HIS A 182 12.44 -7.70 -12.57
C HIS A 182 11.61 -7.02 -11.47
N GLY A 183 10.34 -6.82 -11.72
CA GLY A 183 9.39 -6.24 -10.76
C GLY A 183 8.79 -4.91 -11.24
N SER A 184 7.65 -4.57 -10.65
CA SER A 184 6.91 -3.33 -10.90
C SER A 184 6.90 -2.44 -9.65
N SER A 185 6.47 -1.20 -9.77
CA SER A 185 6.30 -0.27 -8.64
C SER A 185 5.33 -0.79 -7.57
N ASN A 186 4.53 -1.78 -7.91
CA ASN A 186 3.56 -2.44 -7.02
C ASN A 186 4.03 -3.83 -6.56
N SER A 187 5.26 -4.26 -6.89
CA SER A 187 5.82 -5.52 -6.40
C SER A 187 5.99 -5.50 -4.88
N HIS A 188 6.01 -6.67 -4.27
CA HIS A 188 6.22 -6.82 -2.81
C HIS A 188 7.51 -6.14 -2.35
N THR A 189 8.60 -6.30 -3.12
CA THR A 189 9.89 -5.63 -2.85
C THR A 189 9.74 -4.11 -2.83
N ALA A 190 8.99 -3.55 -3.79
CA ALA A 190 8.76 -2.11 -3.88
C ALA A 190 7.94 -1.59 -2.69
N ILE A 191 6.89 -2.30 -2.31
CA ILE A 191 6.05 -1.96 -1.15
C ILE A 191 6.87 -2.04 0.15
N LEU A 192 7.64 -3.12 0.32
CA LEU A 192 8.47 -3.31 1.49
C LEU A 192 9.54 -2.20 1.63
N ALA A 193 10.24 -1.88 0.53
CA ALA A 193 11.25 -0.83 0.52
C ALA A 193 10.69 0.53 0.96
N ARG A 194 9.49 0.89 0.48
CA ARG A 194 8.79 2.11 0.92
C ARG A 194 8.45 2.07 2.42
N ASN A 195 7.93 0.94 2.90
CA ASN A 195 7.56 0.78 4.31
C ASN A 195 8.78 0.83 5.24
N MET A 196 9.91 0.30 4.77
CA MET A 196 11.17 0.30 5.51
C MET A 196 11.98 1.60 5.34
N ASN A 197 11.59 2.51 4.43
CA ASN A 197 12.35 3.70 4.04
C ASN A 197 13.77 3.35 3.53
N ILE A 198 13.91 2.24 2.82
CA ILE A 198 15.17 1.74 2.24
C ILE A 198 15.18 2.05 0.74
N PRO A 199 16.30 2.57 0.18
CA PRO A 199 16.40 2.79 -1.26
C PRO A 199 16.22 1.49 -2.02
N ALA A 200 15.42 1.55 -3.09
CA ALA A 200 15.20 0.41 -3.94
C ALA A 200 15.16 0.83 -5.42
N VAL A 201 15.76 -0.01 -6.25
CA VAL A 201 15.76 0.11 -7.70
C VAL A 201 15.28 -1.21 -8.30
N ILE A 202 14.24 -1.17 -9.12
CA ILE A 202 13.60 -2.34 -9.70
C ILE A 202 13.69 -2.31 -11.22
N GLY A 203 13.56 -3.48 -11.87
CA GLY A 203 13.53 -3.57 -13.32
C GLY A 203 14.87 -3.25 -14.00
N VAL A 204 15.99 -3.61 -13.35
CA VAL A 204 17.35 -3.34 -13.88
C VAL A 204 17.70 -4.26 -15.06
N GLY A 205 16.99 -5.38 -15.21
CA GLY A 205 17.19 -6.39 -16.24
C GLY A 205 18.11 -7.52 -15.79
N SER A 206 17.87 -8.71 -16.35
CA SER A 206 18.57 -9.95 -15.95
C SER A 206 20.09 -9.92 -16.21
N LYS A 207 20.54 -9.05 -17.12
CA LYS A 207 21.97 -8.85 -17.41
C LYS A 207 22.74 -8.41 -16.16
N PHE A 208 22.13 -7.56 -15.33
CA PHE A 208 22.70 -7.07 -14.07
C PHE A 208 23.17 -8.23 -13.18
N LEU A 209 22.28 -9.19 -12.88
CA LEU A 209 22.58 -10.31 -12.00
C LEU A 209 23.66 -11.26 -12.54
N SER A 210 23.84 -11.31 -13.87
CA SER A 210 24.89 -12.13 -14.50
C SER A 210 26.28 -11.50 -14.44
N GLU A 211 26.35 -10.18 -14.27
CA GLU A 211 27.60 -9.40 -14.31
C GLU A 211 28.14 -9.06 -12.91
N ILE A 212 27.28 -9.06 -11.86
CA ILE A 212 27.69 -8.78 -10.49
C ILE A 212 28.10 -10.04 -9.72
N LYS A 213 28.91 -9.83 -8.68
CA LYS A 213 29.34 -10.90 -7.77
C LYS A 213 28.98 -10.53 -6.33
N ASP A 214 28.77 -11.58 -5.55
CA ASP A 214 28.62 -11.42 -4.11
C ASP A 214 29.88 -10.80 -3.51
N GLY A 215 29.69 -9.76 -2.70
CA GLY A 215 30.79 -8.98 -2.10
C GLY A 215 31.28 -7.78 -2.92
N ASP A 216 30.86 -7.60 -4.18
CA ASP A 216 31.18 -6.40 -4.96
C ASP A 216 30.67 -5.16 -4.23
N PHE A 217 31.42 -4.05 -4.29
CA PHE A 217 30.99 -2.80 -3.71
C PHE A 217 30.10 -2.02 -4.69
N ALA A 218 28.95 -1.54 -4.21
CA ALA A 218 28.04 -0.77 -5.04
C ALA A 218 27.46 0.45 -4.32
N ILE A 219 27.01 1.41 -5.12
CA ILE A 219 26.20 2.55 -4.69
C ILE A 219 24.87 2.49 -5.44
N VAL A 220 23.76 2.56 -4.68
CA VAL A 220 22.39 2.59 -5.18
C VAL A 220 21.81 3.96 -4.94
N ASP A 221 21.45 4.65 -6.01
CA ASP A 221 20.75 5.93 -5.97
C ASP A 221 19.27 5.72 -6.28
N GLY A 222 18.46 5.57 -5.26
CA GLY A 222 17.01 5.39 -5.39
C GLY A 222 16.26 6.62 -5.91
N PHE A 223 16.88 7.81 -5.94
CA PHE A 223 16.28 9.02 -6.52
C PHE A 223 16.29 8.98 -8.05
N THR A 224 17.40 8.48 -8.63
CA THR A 224 17.59 8.44 -10.08
C THR A 224 17.36 7.06 -10.67
N GLY A 225 17.29 6.02 -9.84
CA GLY A 225 17.22 4.62 -10.28
C GLY A 225 18.56 4.10 -10.81
N GLU A 226 19.67 4.73 -10.47
CA GLU A 226 21.01 4.37 -10.93
C GLU A 226 21.75 3.51 -9.91
N ILE A 227 22.50 2.55 -10.42
CA ILE A 227 23.36 1.66 -9.62
C ILE A 227 24.77 1.70 -10.20
N PHE A 228 25.74 1.90 -9.35
CA PHE A 228 27.16 1.96 -9.73
C PHE A 228 27.88 0.82 -9.02
N VAL A 229 28.38 -0.14 -9.78
CA VAL A 229 29.21 -1.25 -9.27
C VAL A 229 30.67 -0.89 -9.48
N ASP A 230 31.49 -1.06 -8.45
CA ASP A 230 32.90 -0.63 -8.40
C ASP A 230 33.07 0.83 -8.89
N PRO A 231 32.37 1.79 -8.22
CA PRO A 231 32.39 3.19 -8.63
C PRO A 231 33.80 3.78 -8.49
N ASP A 232 34.14 4.72 -9.38
CA ASP A 232 35.36 5.48 -9.26
C ASP A 232 35.31 6.49 -8.07
N GLU A 233 36.47 7.04 -7.72
CA GLU A 233 36.58 7.97 -6.58
C GLU A 233 35.67 9.20 -6.75
N LYS A 234 35.54 9.71 -7.98
CA LYS A 234 34.70 10.88 -8.28
C LYS A 234 33.22 10.59 -8.03
N THR A 235 32.70 9.50 -8.62
CA THR A 235 31.32 9.07 -8.43
C THR A 235 31.03 8.77 -6.95
N THR A 236 31.96 8.10 -6.27
CA THR A 236 31.83 7.83 -4.83
C THR A 236 31.76 9.12 -4.01
N ALA A 237 32.61 10.10 -4.31
CA ALA A 237 32.60 11.38 -3.60
C ALA A 237 31.29 12.17 -3.83
N GLU A 238 30.82 12.23 -5.08
CA GLU A 238 29.55 12.91 -5.44
C GLU A 238 28.34 12.28 -4.74
N LEU A 239 28.23 10.95 -4.78
CA LEU A 239 27.09 10.25 -4.17
C LEU A 239 27.19 10.22 -2.63
N THR A 240 28.39 10.17 -2.06
CA THR A 240 28.59 10.35 -0.61
C THR A 240 28.16 11.74 -0.15
N ALA A 241 28.47 12.78 -0.92
CA ALA A 241 28.01 14.12 -0.62
C ALA A 241 26.47 14.22 -0.70
N LYS A 242 25.84 13.58 -1.70
CA LYS A 242 24.39 13.51 -1.85
C LYS A 242 23.74 12.77 -0.68
N GLN A 243 24.30 11.64 -0.25
CA GLN A 243 23.83 10.88 0.92
C GLN A 243 23.87 11.73 2.20
N LYS A 244 25.03 12.35 2.48
CA LYS A 244 25.19 13.22 3.66
C LYS A 244 24.22 14.41 3.64
N ALA A 245 24.00 15.01 2.47
CA ALA A 245 23.04 16.11 2.32
C ALA A 245 21.60 15.63 2.59
N ASP A 246 21.22 14.44 2.13
CA ASP A 246 19.91 13.86 2.40
C ASP A 246 19.74 13.51 3.90
N GLU A 247 20.74 12.89 4.52
CA GLU A 247 20.73 12.58 5.95
C GLU A 247 20.63 13.86 6.80
N GLU A 248 21.39 14.89 6.46
CA GLU A 248 21.32 16.18 7.14
C GLU A 248 19.96 16.83 6.96
N LYS A 249 19.40 16.78 5.74
CA LYS A 249 18.03 17.25 5.48
C LYS A 249 17.00 16.48 6.31
N LYS A 250 17.10 15.16 6.39
CA LYS A 250 16.24 14.33 7.25
C LYS A 250 16.38 14.71 8.72
N ARG A 251 17.61 14.94 9.18
CA ARG A 251 17.89 15.39 10.56
C ARG A 251 17.27 16.76 10.83
N LEU A 252 17.42 17.71 9.92
CA LEU A 252 16.82 19.03 10.04
C LEU A 252 15.29 18.95 10.08
N LEU A 253 14.67 18.11 9.24
CA LEU A 253 13.23 17.90 9.27
C LEU A 253 12.74 17.39 10.64
N GLN A 254 13.51 16.55 11.34
CA GLN A 254 13.13 16.10 12.69
C GLN A 254 13.06 17.25 13.70
N THR A 255 13.79 18.34 13.49
CA THR A 255 13.73 19.54 14.35
C THR A 255 12.41 20.32 14.20
N LEU A 256 11.63 20.01 13.17
CA LEU A 256 10.32 20.60 12.93
C LEU A 256 9.19 19.93 13.73
N LYS A 257 9.44 18.81 14.41
CA LYS A 257 8.46 18.22 15.31
C LYS A 257 8.07 19.21 16.42
N GLY A 258 6.78 19.29 16.72
CA GLY A 258 6.23 20.24 17.68
C GLY A 258 6.15 21.70 17.17
N LYS A 259 6.59 21.98 15.93
CA LYS A 259 6.42 23.32 15.36
C LYS A 259 5.08 23.48 14.69
N GLU A 260 4.48 24.67 14.81
CA GLU A 260 3.23 25.00 14.13
C GLU A 260 3.39 24.98 12.60
N ASN A 261 2.33 24.55 11.91
CA ASN A 261 2.22 24.59 10.46
C ASN A 261 1.74 25.97 10.02
N VAL A 262 2.65 26.95 9.96
CA VAL A 262 2.33 28.33 9.62
C VAL A 262 3.24 28.84 8.53
N THR A 263 2.71 29.62 7.60
CA THR A 263 3.49 30.36 6.60
C THR A 263 4.27 31.52 7.25
N LYS A 264 5.20 32.13 6.52
CA LYS A 264 5.97 33.30 7.03
C LYS A 264 5.09 34.50 7.37
N ASP A 265 3.99 34.68 6.65
CA ASP A 265 3.00 35.72 6.89
C ASP A 265 1.93 35.33 7.93
N GLY A 266 2.04 34.13 8.55
CA GLY A 266 1.24 33.72 9.70
C GLY A 266 -0.05 32.93 9.38
N LYS A 267 -0.29 32.54 8.12
CA LYS A 267 -1.43 31.70 7.77
C LYS A 267 -1.21 30.27 8.30
N LYS A 268 -2.14 29.76 9.11
CA LYS A 268 -2.12 28.36 9.61
C LYS A 268 -2.67 27.43 8.55
N ILE A 269 -1.99 26.31 8.37
CA ILE A 269 -2.36 25.24 7.41
C ILE A 269 -2.42 23.92 8.18
N ASN A 270 -3.45 23.12 7.93
CA ASN A 270 -3.54 21.79 8.50
C ASN A 270 -2.68 20.81 7.67
N ILE A 271 -1.75 20.12 8.33
CA ILE A 271 -0.97 19.06 7.70
C ILE A 271 -1.33 17.77 8.42
N TYR A 272 -2.06 16.91 7.72
CA TYR A 272 -2.60 15.67 8.23
C TYR A 272 -1.96 14.47 7.56
N ALA A 273 -2.23 13.28 8.12
CA ALA A 273 -1.72 12.04 7.58
C ALA A 273 -2.82 11.24 6.87
N ASN A 274 -2.43 10.53 5.79
CA ASN A 274 -3.23 9.49 5.15
C ASN A 274 -2.83 8.14 5.70
N ILE A 275 -3.79 7.33 6.12
CA ILE A 275 -3.55 5.96 6.59
C ILE A 275 -4.56 4.97 5.98
N GLY A 276 -4.13 3.71 5.84
CA GLY A 276 -4.93 2.62 5.31
C GLY A 276 -5.31 1.57 6.35
N SER A 277 -4.77 1.65 7.57
CA SER A 277 -5.03 0.70 8.65
C SER A 277 -4.84 1.37 10.01
N VAL A 278 -5.45 0.78 11.04
CA VAL A 278 -5.29 1.22 12.44
C VAL A 278 -3.83 1.13 12.90
N ASP A 279 -3.06 0.19 12.38
CA ASP A 279 -1.65 -0.02 12.75
C ASP A 279 -0.73 1.12 12.31
N ASN A 280 -1.18 1.94 11.35
CA ASN A 280 -0.42 3.10 10.91
C ASN A 280 -0.44 4.28 11.90
N ILE A 281 -1.23 4.24 12.96
CA ILE A 281 -1.35 5.33 13.94
C ILE A 281 0.00 5.68 14.57
N GLY A 282 0.81 4.66 14.88
CA GLY A 282 2.17 4.88 15.40
C GLY A 282 3.01 5.77 14.48
N ALA A 283 2.95 5.54 13.18
CA ALA A 283 3.66 6.36 12.19
C ALA A 283 3.11 7.81 12.12
N VAL A 284 1.79 7.99 12.26
CA VAL A 284 1.14 9.31 12.31
C VAL A 284 1.68 10.13 13.47
N LEU A 285 1.70 9.54 14.66
CA LEU A 285 2.17 10.19 15.89
C LEU A 285 3.69 10.43 15.85
N LEU A 286 4.46 9.47 15.36
CA LEU A 286 5.92 9.57 15.23
C LEU A 286 6.34 10.72 14.29
N ASN A 287 5.57 11.00 13.25
CA ASN A 287 5.82 12.08 12.30
C ASN A 287 5.10 13.39 12.66
N ASP A 288 4.50 13.47 13.84
CA ASP A 288 3.88 14.68 14.38
C ASP A 288 2.81 15.29 13.46
N ALA A 289 1.97 14.45 12.86
CA ALA A 289 0.85 14.91 12.06
C ALA A 289 -0.18 15.66 12.92
N GLY A 290 -0.77 16.72 12.36
CA GLY A 290 -1.81 17.52 13.01
C GLY A 290 -3.14 16.77 13.19
N GLY A 291 -3.36 15.74 12.39
CA GLY A 291 -4.57 14.91 12.36
C GLY A 291 -4.44 13.78 11.34
N ILE A 292 -5.55 13.12 11.07
CA ILE A 292 -5.71 12.17 9.97
C ILE A 292 -6.71 12.78 8.99
N GLY A 293 -6.26 13.13 7.78
CA GLY A 293 -7.12 13.72 6.75
C GLY A 293 -7.74 12.69 5.82
N LEU A 294 -7.19 11.48 5.81
CA LEU A 294 -7.79 10.34 5.11
C LEU A 294 -7.50 9.04 5.86
N PHE A 295 -8.52 8.50 6.50
CA PHE A 295 -8.52 7.11 6.93
C PHE A 295 -9.34 6.29 5.93
N ARG A 296 -8.68 5.37 5.24
CA ARG A 296 -9.31 4.49 4.26
C ARG A 296 -9.96 3.32 4.98
N SER A 297 -11.28 3.27 4.99
CA SER A 297 -12.03 2.22 5.71
C SER A 297 -12.10 0.89 4.95
N GLU A 298 -11.62 0.84 3.71
CA GLU A 298 -11.71 -0.33 2.84
C GLU A 298 -10.99 -1.56 3.41
N PHE A 299 -9.93 -1.37 4.19
CA PHE A 299 -9.21 -2.49 4.81
C PHE A 299 -10.14 -3.38 5.65
N LEU A 300 -11.15 -2.79 6.32
CA LEU A 300 -12.13 -3.53 7.10
C LEU A 300 -12.97 -4.49 6.25
N TYR A 301 -13.09 -4.22 4.97
CA TYR A 301 -13.81 -5.06 4.03
C TYR A 301 -12.87 -6.03 3.31
N LEU A 302 -11.65 -5.61 3.00
CA LEU A 302 -10.66 -6.40 2.27
C LEU A 302 -10.04 -7.52 3.12
N GLU A 303 -9.97 -7.32 4.44
CA GLU A 303 -9.38 -8.25 5.41
C GLU A 303 -10.39 -9.28 5.96
N ASN A 304 -11.66 -9.16 5.61
CA ASN A 304 -12.71 -10.05 6.07
C ASN A 304 -13.28 -10.92 4.94
N SER A 305 -13.73 -12.12 5.28
CA SER A 305 -14.42 -13.04 4.38
C SER A 305 -15.93 -12.76 4.22
N ASP A 306 -16.46 -11.79 4.98
CA ASP A 306 -17.87 -11.35 4.95
C ASP A 306 -17.92 -9.86 5.32
N PHE A 307 -19.11 -9.25 5.17
CA PHE A 307 -19.29 -7.84 5.54
C PHE A 307 -18.93 -7.59 7.00
N PRO A 308 -18.04 -6.61 7.28
CA PRO A 308 -17.67 -6.29 8.65
C PRO A 308 -18.89 -5.82 9.43
N THR A 309 -19.11 -6.39 10.61
CA THR A 309 -20.21 -6.04 11.49
C THR A 309 -20.11 -4.61 11.99
N GLU A 310 -21.22 -4.03 12.48
CA GLU A 310 -21.23 -2.72 13.12
C GLU A 310 -20.21 -2.66 14.27
N GLU A 311 -20.08 -3.74 15.05
CA GLU A 311 -19.17 -3.78 16.20
C GLU A 311 -17.70 -3.82 15.80
N GLN A 312 -17.32 -4.60 14.79
CA GLN A 312 -15.95 -4.62 14.25
C GLN A 312 -15.55 -3.24 13.75
N GLN A 313 -16.41 -2.60 12.95
CA GLN A 313 -16.17 -1.25 12.44
C GLN A 313 -16.09 -0.22 13.58
N PHE A 314 -17.00 -0.28 14.54
CA PHE A 314 -17.02 0.60 15.71
C PHE A 314 -15.71 0.53 16.49
N HIS A 315 -15.22 -0.66 16.79
CA HIS A 315 -13.97 -0.84 17.52
C HIS A 315 -12.77 -0.26 16.77
N ALA A 316 -12.69 -0.45 15.45
CA ALA A 316 -11.62 0.13 14.63
C ALA A 316 -11.66 1.66 14.66
N TYR A 317 -12.82 2.26 14.41
CA TYR A 317 -12.98 3.72 14.40
C TYR A 317 -12.75 4.35 15.78
N LYS A 318 -13.29 3.73 16.84
CA LYS A 318 -13.05 4.14 18.22
C LYS A 318 -11.56 4.16 18.55
N ARG A 319 -10.83 3.08 18.23
CA ARG A 319 -9.38 2.97 18.51
C ARG A 319 -8.59 4.10 17.84
N VAL A 320 -8.92 4.44 16.59
CA VAL A 320 -8.26 5.55 15.88
C VAL A 320 -8.55 6.88 16.56
N LEU A 321 -9.81 7.16 16.87
CA LEU A 321 -10.25 8.42 17.49
C LEU A 321 -9.62 8.63 18.87
N GLU A 322 -9.62 7.60 19.73
CA GLU A 322 -8.99 7.64 21.04
C GLU A 322 -7.48 7.87 20.93
N SER A 323 -6.81 7.15 20.02
CA SER A 323 -5.36 7.27 19.83
C SER A 323 -4.93 8.65 19.34
N MET A 324 -5.79 9.35 18.59
CA MET A 324 -5.51 10.69 18.09
C MET A 324 -5.75 11.80 19.13
N ALA A 325 -6.29 11.47 20.31
CA ALA A 325 -6.39 12.37 21.47
C ALA A 325 -7.01 13.74 21.13
N GLY A 326 -8.14 13.75 20.45
CA GLY A 326 -8.88 14.96 20.06
C GLY A 326 -8.38 15.66 18.78
N LYS A 327 -7.28 15.24 18.19
CA LYS A 327 -6.89 15.67 16.84
C LYS A 327 -7.94 15.20 15.82
N LYS A 328 -8.12 15.97 14.74
CA LYS A 328 -9.07 15.65 13.67
C LYS A 328 -8.78 14.29 13.04
N VAL A 329 -9.82 13.51 12.83
CA VAL A 329 -9.78 12.24 12.08
C VAL A 329 -10.90 12.25 11.05
N ILE A 330 -10.54 12.22 9.78
CA ILE A 330 -11.48 12.12 8.68
C ILE A 330 -11.51 10.67 8.21
N ILE A 331 -12.65 10.02 8.32
CA ILE A 331 -12.86 8.65 7.89
C ILE A 331 -13.67 8.66 6.59
N ARG A 332 -13.07 8.11 5.54
CA ARG A 332 -13.76 7.91 4.26
C ARG A 332 -14.66 6.69 4.36
N THR A 333 -15.92 6.83 3.95
CA THR A 333 -16.83 5.69 3.83
C THR A 333 -16.39 4.77 2.70
N LEU A 334 -17.02 3.62 2.59
CA LEU A 334 -16.71 2.56 1.63
C LEU A 334 -16.37 3.09 0.23
N ASP A 335 -15.17 2.73 -0.27
CA ASP A 335 -14.71 3.01 -1.65
C ASP A 335 -14.21 1.72 -2.29
N ILE A 336 -15.08 0.71 -2.37
CA ILE A 336 -14.86 -0.55 -3.06
C ILE A 336 -15.62 -0.54 -4.38
N GLY A 337 -15.06 -1.21 -5.38
CA GLY A 337 -15.64 -1.42 -6.70
C GLY A 337 -15.13 -2.73 -7.31
N ALA A 338 -15.52 -3.01 -8.55
CA ALA A 338 -15.11 -4.23 -9.24
C ALA A 338 -13.59 -4.32 -9.54
N ASP A 339 -12.85 -3.21 -9.34
CA ASP A 339 -11.39 -3.14 -9.39
C ASP A 339 -10.70 -3.72 -8.15
N LYS A 340 -11.44 -3.81 -7.03
CA LYS A 340 -11.01 -4.44 -5.79
C LYS A 340 -11.93 -5.64 -5.56
N GLN A 341 -11.51 -6.80 -6.00
CA GLN A 341 -12.36 -7.99 -5.92
C GLN A 341 -12.54 -8.40 -4.46
N VAL A 342 -13.77 -8.34 -4.02
CA VAL A 342 -14.23 -8.83 -2.72
C VAL A 342 -15.46 -9.72 -3.01
N ASP A 343 -15.24 -11.03 -3.05
CA ASP A 343 -16.21 -12.01 -3.56
C ASP A 343 -17.58 -11.93 -2.90
N TYR A 344 -17.63 -11.72 -1.59
CA TYR A 344 -18.88 -11.62 -0.86
C TYR A 344 -19.72 -10.38 -1.19
N PHE A 345 -19.17 -9.36 -1.89
CA PHE A 345 -19.96 -8.27 -2.43
C PHE A 345 -20.85 -8.72 -3.60
N GLY A 346 -20.48 -9.81 -4.28
CA GLY A 346 -21.21 -10.34 -5.44
C GLY A 346 -21.27 -9.33 -6.60
N LEU A 347 -20.22 -8.51 -6.75
CA LEU A 347 -20.14 -7.53 -7.83
C LEU A 347 -19.91 -8.25 -9.17
N LYS A 348 -20.65 -7.82 -10.19
CA LYS A 348 -20.42 -8.33 -11.53
C LYS A 348 -19.10 -7.79 -12.09
N LYS A 349 -18.42 -8.62 -12.89
CA LYS A 349 -17.25 -8.15 -13.66
C LYS A 349 -17.69 -7.03 -14.62
N GLU A 350 -17.00 -5.93 -14.59
CA GLU A 350 -17.26 -4.76 -15.44
C GLU A 350 -16.08 -4.54 -16.39
N GLU A 351 -16.35 -4.06 -17.60
CA GLU A 351 -15.30 -3.73 -18.57
C GLU A 351 -14.47 -2.51 -18.13
N ASN A 352 -15.12 -1.57 -17.42
CA ASN A 352 -14.49 -0.33 -16.93
C ASN A 352 -14.80 -0.14 -15.43
N PRO A 353 -14.21 -0.92 -14.52
CA PRO A 353 -14.54 -0.90 -13.09
C PRO A 353 -14.43 0.46 -12.44
N ALA A 354 -13.44 1.28 -12.84
CA ALA A 354 -13.25 2.62 -12.31
C ALA A 354 -14.43 3.56 -12.61
N LEU A 355 -15.17 3.32 -13.70
CA LEU A 355 -16.37 4.07 -14.09
C LEU A 355 -17.67 3.40 -13.65
N GLY A 356 -17.58 2.26 -12.99
CA GLY A 356 -18.68 1.34 -12.75
C GLY A 356 -19.39 1.52 -11.40
N TYR A 357 -19.87 0.40 -10.89
CA TYR A 357 -20.64 0.28 -9.65
C TYR A 357 -19.69 0.20 -8.45
N ARG A 358 -19.39 1.37 -7.87
CA ARG A 358 -18.42 1.51 -6.77
C ARG A 358 -18.84 2.58 -5.76
N ALA A 359 -18.23 2.54 -4.58
CA ALA A 359 -18.25 3.60 -3.57
C ALA A 359 -19.68 4.03 -3.20
N ILE A 360 -19.99 5.32 -3.29
CA ILE A 360 -21.30 5.87 -2.94
C ILE A 360 -22.45 5.24 -3.74
N ARG A 361 -22.19 4.76 -4.95
CA ARG A 361 -23.20 4.06 -5.76
C ARG A 361 -23.63 2.75 -5.12
N ILE A 362 -22.68 2.00 -4.55
CA ILE A 362 -22.99 0.81 -3.74
C ILE A 362 -23.74 1.23 -2.48
N CYS A 363 -23.24 2.24 -1.77
CA CYS A 363 -23.83 2.72 -0.52
C CYS A 363 -25.31 3.12 -0.66
N LEU A 364 -25.65 3.82 -1.74
CA LEU A 364 -27.03 4.28 -1.98
C LEU A 364 -28.00 3.21 -2.50
N THR A 365 -27.48 2.17 -3.12
CA THR A 365 -28.29 1.07 -3.67
C THR A 365 -28.33 -0.17 -2.77
N ARG A 366 -27.41 -0.26 -1.81
CA ARG A 366 -27.35 -1.28 -0.76
C ARG A 366 -27.30 -0.61 0.62
N PRO A 367 -28.40 0.03 1.04
CA PRO A 367 -28.46 0.85 2.25
C PRO A 367 -28.12 0.09 3.54
N GLU A 368 -28.31 -1.22 3.57
CA GLU A 368 -27.95 -2.07 4.71
C GLU A 368 -26.44 -2.02 5.03
N ILE A 369 -25.60 -2.06 4.00
CA ILE A 369 -24.14 -1.97 4.17
C ILE A 369 -23.77 -0.58 4.67
N PHE A 370 -24.32 0.44 4.04
CA PHE A 370 -24.00 1.82 4.35
C PHE A 370 -24.49 2.25 5.73
N LYS A 371 -25.72 1.86 6.12
CA LYS A 371 -26.26 2.13 7.46
C LYS A 371 -25.42 1.47 8.54
N THR A 372 -24.95 0.23 8.33
CA THR A 372 -24.05 -0.45 9.27
C THR A 372 -22.77 0.36 9.48
N GLN A 373 -22.15 0.87 8.43
CA GLN A 373 -20.95 1.71 8.52
C GLN A 373 -21.25 3.04 9.22
N LEU A 374 -22.33 3.73 8.83
CA LEU A 374 -22.73 5.01 9.44
C LEU A 374 -23.04 4.87 10.93
N ARG A 375 -23.73 3.80 11.35
CA ARG A 375 -23.99 3.52 12.77
C ARG A 375 -22.70 3.38 13.54
N ALA A 376 -21.74 2.60 13.03
CA ALA A 376 -20.42 2.42 13.65
C ALA A 376 -19.66 3.76 13.77
N LEU A 377 -19.66 4.57 12.72
CA LEU A 377 -19.02 5.90 12.71
C LEU A 377 -19.65 6.84 13.73
N PHE A 378 -20.98 6.95 13.75
CA PHE A 378 -21.66 7.84 14.69
C PHE A 378 -21.53 7.38 16.14
N ARG A 379 -21.55 6.07 16.41
CA ARG A 379 -21.23 5.53 17.74
C ARG A 379 -19.80 5.87 18.17
N ALA A 380 -18.86 5.82 17.25
CA ALA A 380 -17.46 6.15 17.52
C ALA A 380 -17.22 7.66 17.73
N SER A 381 -18.10 8.52 17.26
CA SER A 381 -17.92 9.98 17.26
C SER A 381 -17.71 10.63 18.62
N VAL A 382 -18.15 9.99 19.72
CA VAL A 382 -17.96 10.50 21.08
C VAL A 382 -16.57 10.30 21.63
N TYR A 383 -15.71 9.52 20.94
CA TYR A 383 -14.35 9.19 21.37
C TYR A 383 -13.27 10.11 20.79
N GLY A 384 -13.64 11.07 19.94
CA GLY A 384 -12.68 12.01 19.34
C GLY A 384 -13.32 13.00 18.36
N ASN A 385 -12.50 13.69 17.61
CA ASN A 385 -12.94 14.70 16.64
C ASN A 385 -13.10 14.05 15.26
N LEU A 386 -14.31 13.59 14.94
CA LEU A 386 -14.63 12.85 13.72
C LEU A 386 -15.12 13.76 12.60
N GLY A 387 -14.57 13.56 11.39
CA GLY A 387 -15.16 13.94 10.11
C GLY A 387 -15.48 12.70 9.30
N ILE A 388 -16.62 12.69 8.61
CA ILE A 388 -17.02 11.59 7.70
C ILE A 388 -16.96 12.13 6.29
N MET A 389 -16.28 11.41 5.40
CA MET A 389 -16.08 11.82 4.01
C MET A 389 -16.68 10.80 3.04
N PHE A 390 -17.50 11.28 2.10
CA PHE A 390 -18.17 10.45 1.10
C PHE A 390 -17.45 10.51 -0.25
N PRO A 391 -16.96 9.35 -0.76
CA PRO A 391 -16.22 9.29 -2.02
C PRO A 391 -17.13 9.26 -3.25
N MET A 392 -16.57 9.51 -4.43
CA MET A 392 -17.17 9.29 -5.76
C MET A 392 -18.49 10.05 -6.01
N ILE A 393 -18.65 11.22 -5.41
CA ILE A 393 -19.80 12.08 -5.65
C ILE A 393 -19.78 12.66 -7.06
N THR A 394 -20.94 12.65 -7.72
CA THR A 394 -21.15 13.23 -9.05
C THR A 394 -22.33 14.18 -9.14
N SER A 395 -23.22 14.20 -8.14
CA SER A 395 -24.45 14.99 -8.17
C SER A 395 -24.90 15.48 -6.81
N VAL A 396 -25.71 16.54 -6.81
CA VAL A 396 -26.39 17.08 -5.61
C VAL A 396 -27.32 16.03 -4.98
N SER A 397 -28.06 15.29 -5.81
CA SER A 397 -28.99 14.26 -5.32
C SER A 397 -28.30 13.11 -4.56
N GLU A 398 -27.06 12.74 -4.93
CA GLU A 398 -26.29 11.76 -4.17
C GLU A 398 -25.96 12.28 -2.78
N VAL A 399 -25.54 13.54 -2.65
CA VAL A 399 -25.24 14.16 -1.36
C VAL A 399 -26.51 14.28 -0.50
N GLU A 400 -27.61 14.74 -1.07
CA GLU A 400 -28.89 14.87 -0.34
C GLU A 400 -29.37 13.52 0.21
N LYS A 401 -29.31 12.44 -0.59
CA LYS A 401 -29.67 11.09 -0.14
C LYS A 401 -28.73 10.58 0.95
N THR A 402 -27.43 10.85 0.82
CA THR A 402 -26.42 10.48 1.80
C THR A 402 -26.67 11.18 3.14
N LEU A 403 -26.92 12.48 3.11
CA LEU A 403 -27.21 13.27 4.31
C LEU A 403 -28.54 12.86 4.97
N ALA A 404 -29.57 12.56 4.17
CA ALA A 404 -30.83 12.02 4.68
C ALA A 404 -30.61 10.70 5.44
N MET A 405 -29.81 9.80 4.90
CA MET A 405 -29.45 8.53 5.54
C MET A 405 -28.64 8.73 6.82
N CYS A 406 -27.72 9.71 6.85
CA CYS A 406 -27.03 10.10 8.08
C CYS A 406 -28.00 10.58 9.15
N GLY A 407 -29.00 11.39 8.76
CA GLY A 407 -30.06 11.87 9.66
C GLY A 407 -30.90 10.74 10.23
N GLU A 408 -31.33 9.79 9.39
CA GLU A 408 -32.07 8.59 9.81
C GLU A 408 -31.26 7.77 10.83
N VAL A 409 -30.00 7.48 10.55
CA VAL A 409 -29.12 6.72 11.44
C VAL A 409 -28.89 7.41 12.77
N LYS A 410 -28.67 8.73 12.77
CA LYS A 410 -28.56 9.51 14.02
C LYS A 410 -29.84 9.43 14.86
N ALA A 411 -31.02 9.51 14.22
CA ALA A 411 -32.31 9.40 14.90
C ALA A 411 -32.49 8.01 15.51
N GLU A 412 -32.23 6.94 14.75
CA GLU A 412 -32.30 5.55 15.21
C GLU A 412 -31.38 5.32 16.44
N LEU A 413 -30.13 5.80 16.40
CA LEU A 413 -29.20 5.65 17.51
C LEU A 413 -29.68 6.39 18.76
N LYS A 414 -30.25 7.60 18.59
CA LYS A 414 -30.81 8.40 19.69
C LYS A 414 -32.01 7.71 20.33
N GLU A 415 -32.92 7.12 19.54
CA GLU A 415 -34.06 6.35 20.04
C GLU A 415 -33.60 5.13 20.85
N GLN A 416 -32.46 4.54 20.50
CA GLN A 416 -31.82 3.44 21.23
C GLN A 416 -31.03 3.91 22.48
N GLY A 417 -31.03 5.20 22.78
CA GLY A 417 -30.29 5.76 23.92
C GLY A 417 -28.77 5.81 23.72
N ILE A 418 -28.30 5.67 22.48
CA ILE A 418 -26.89 5.74 22.12
C ILE A 418 -26.49 7.20 21.85
N THR A 419 -25.48 7.66 22.58
CA THR A 419 -24.96 9.04 22.42
C THR A 419 -24.14 9.16 21.15
N VAL A 420 -24.39 10.23 20.39
CA VAL A 420 -23.65 10.64 19.19
C VAL A 420 -23.16 12.07 19.38
N SER A 421 -21.95 12.38 18.92
CA SER A 421 -21.43 13.75 18.97
C SER A 421 -22.17 14.66 18.00
N ASP A 422 -22.51 15.87 18.46
CA ASP A 422 -23.12 16.90 17.60
C ASP A 422 -22.11 17.62 16.70
N SER A 423 -20.79 17.43 16.93
CA SER A 423 -19.70 18.11 16.22
C SER A 423 -19.10 17.29 15.06
N VAL A 424 -19.81 16.25 14.60
CA VAL A 424 -19.36 15.46 13.45
C VAL A 424 -19.51 16.27 12.18
N GLU A 425 -18.39 16.57 11.51
CA GLU A 425 -18.40 17.20 10.19
C GLU A 425 -18.67 16.15 9.10
N LEU A 426 -19.51 16.53 8.14
CA LEU A 426 -19.85 15.71 6.97
C LEU A 426 -19.30 16.39 5.71
N GLY A 427 -18.41 15.70 5.00
CA GLY A 427 -17.78 16.22 3.79
C GLY A 427 -17.81 15.24 2.64
N ILE A 428 -17.38 15.70 1.49
CA ILE A 428 -17.29 14.89 0.26
C ILE A 428 -15.90 14.93 -0.33
N MET A 429 -15.57 13.88 -1.08
CA MET A 429 -14.36 13.87 -1.90
C MET A 429 -14.66 14.52 -3.25
N ILE A 430 -13.86 15.52 -3.62
CA ILE A 430 -13.86 16.11 -4.96
C ILE A 430 -12.83 15.33 -5.78
N GLU A 431 -13.30 14.32 -6.48
CA GLU A 431 -12.45 13.42 -7.25
C GLU A 431 -13.03 13.07 -8.63
N THR A 432 -14.20 13.65 -8.94
CA THR A 432 -14.78 13.60 -10.28
C THR A 432 -14.87 15.01 -10.87
N PRO A 433 -14.65 15.20 -12.18
CA PRO A 433 -14.86 16.50 -12.82
C PRO A 433 -16.27 17.03 -12.60
N ALA A 434 -17.28 16.15 -12.57
CA ALA A 434 -18.66 16.52 -12.31
C ALA A 434 -18.81 17.21 -10.94
N ALA A 435 -18.28 16.64 -9.86
CA ALA A 435 -18.31 17.23 -8.53
C ALA A 435 -17.60 18.59 -8.49
N ALA A 436 -16.41 18.67 -9.11
CA ALA A 436 -15.66 19.93 -9.17
C ALA A 436 -16.43 21.05 -9.88
N ILE A 437 -17.07 20.76 -11.02
CA ILE A 437 -17.83 21.73 -11.80
C ILE A 437 -19.06 22.25 -11.06
N ILE A 438 -19.75 21.40 -10.27
CA ILE A 438 -20.95 21.78 -9.51
C ILE A 438 -20.64 22.06 -8.02
N SER A 439 -19.37 22.26 -7.67
CA SER A 439 -18.93 22.43 -6.28
C SER A 439 -19.59 23.62 -5.56
N ASP A 440 -20.03 24.66 -6.31
CA ASP A 440 -20.81 25.78 -5.78
C ASP A 440 -22.16 25.35 -5.16
N LYS A 441 -22.76 24.27 -5.67
CA LYS A 441 -24.00 23.69 -5.15
C LYS A 441 -23.72 22.72 -4.02
N LEU A 442 -22.68 21.90 -4.17
CA LEU A 442 -22.29 20.88 -3.19
C LEU A 442 -21.80 21.50 -1.89
N ALA A 443 -21.04 22.61 -1.95
CA ALA A 443 -20.53 23.31 -0.77
C ALA A 443 -21.61 23.86 0.17
N LYS A 444 -22.84 24.01 -0.29
CA LYS A 444 -23.97 24.44 0.54
C LYS A 444 -24.53 23.34 1.44
N LEU A 445 -24.14 22.09 1.17
CA LEU A 445 -24.73 20.91 1.79
C LEU A 445 -23.77 20.24 2.78
N VAL A 446 -22.47 20.53 2.70
CA VAL A 446 -21.45 19.83 3.46
C VAL A 446 -20.51 20.79 4.16
N ASP A 447 -19.82 20.30 5.19
CA ASP A 447 -18.91 21.10 6.01
C ASP A 447 -17.52 21.25 5.36
N PHE A 448 -17.12 20.30 4.52
CA PHE A 448 -15.81 20.33 3.88
C PHE A 448 -15.74 19.57 2.55
N PHE A 449 -14.71 19.91 1.79
CA PHE A 449 -14.24 19.16 0.64
C PHE A 449 -12.85 18.59 0.89
N SER A 450 -12.58 17.40 0.35
CA SER A 450 -11.23 16.84 0.25
C SER A 450 -10.97 16.40 -1.18
N VAL A 451 -9.94 16.97 -1.81
CA VAL A 451 -9.65 16.69 -3.22
C VAL A 451 -8.87 15.38 -3.34
N GLY A 452 -9.47 14.39 -3.99
CA GLY A 452 -8.84 13.13 -4.37
C GLY A 452 -8.12 13.27 -5.71
N THR A 453 -6.91 13.84 -5.71
CA THR A 453 -6.23 14.23 -6.95
C THR A 453 -5.92 13.07 -7.89
N ASN A 454 -5.75 11.85 -7.38
CA ASN A 454 -5.46 10.67 -8.20
C ASN A 454 -6.65 10.33 -9.11
N ASP A 455 -7.84 10.18 -8.54
CA ASP A 455 -9.06 9.88 -9.30
C ASP A 455 -9.51 11.11 -10.11
N LEU A 456 -9.36 12.33 -9.57
CA LEU A 456 -9.65 13.55 -10.34
C LEU A 456 -8.79 13.62 -11.61
N THR A 457 -7.50 13.29 -11.54
CA THR A 457 -6.61 13.24 -12.70
C THR A 457 -7.07 12.16 -13.67
N GLN A 458 -7.30 10.93 -13.20
CA GLN A 458 -7.74 9.81 -14.01
C GLN A 458 -9.00 10.14 -14.82
N TYR A 459 -10.02 10.69 -14.18
CA TYR A 459 -11.29 11.00 -14.83
C TYR A 459 -11.24 12.25 -15.71
N THR A 460 -10.44 13.24 -15.34
CA THR A 460 -10.32 14.49 -16.13
C THR A 460 -9.54 14.24 -17.41
N LEU A 461 -8.44 13.48 -17.35
CA LEU A 461 -7.59 13.20 -18.50
C LEU A 461 -7.99 11.93 -19.25
N ALA A 462 -9.02 11.21 -18.79
CA ALA A 462 -9.44 9.91 -19.34
C ALA A 462 -8.28 8.90 -19.41
N CYS A 463 -7.46 8.84 -18.37
CA CYS A 463 -6.21 8.08 -18.29
C CYS A 463 -6.30 7.08 -17.14
N ASP A 464 -6.20 5.78 -17.44
CA ASP A 464 -6.10 4.77 -16.39
C ASP A 464 -4.71 4.80 -15.75
N ARG A 465 -4.63 5.28 -14.50
CA ARG A 465 -3.38 5.38 -13.73
C ARG A 465 -2.72 4.03 -13.42
N GLN A 466 -3.45 2.94 -13.59
CA GLN A 466 -2.92 1.59 -13.36
C GLN A 466 -2.28 1.00 -14.63
N ASN A 467 -2.51 1.62 -15.79
CA ASN A 467 -1.96 1.18 -17.05
C ASN A 467 -0.58 1.84 -17.30
N PRO A 468 0.54 1.07 -17.21
CA PRO A 468 1.88 1.62 -17.39
C PRO A 468 2.15 2.11 -18.80
N ASP A 469 1.43 1.62 -19.81
CA ASP A 469 1.67 1.98 -21.21
C ASP A 469 1.23 3.41 -21.53
N ILE A 470 0.35 3.99 -20.71
CA ILE A 470 -0.19 5.34 -20.90
C ILE A 470 0.22 6.31 -19.79
N GLU A 471 1.17 5.94 -18.91
CA GLU A 471 1.64 6.78 -17.80
C GLU A 471 2.06 8.19 -18.26
N GLN A 472 2.66 8.31 -19.46
CA GLN A 472 3.08 9.58 -20.05
C GLN A 472 1.92 10.56 -20.36
N PHE A 473 0.69 10.09 -20.43
CA PHE A 473 -0.50 10.92 -20.67
C PHE A 473 -1.21 11.32 -19.37
N CYS A 474 -0.80 10.75 -18.22
CA CYS A 474 -1.37 11.00 -16.90
C CYS A 474 -0.61 12.13 -16.18
N ASP A 475 -0.53 13.31 -16.78
CA ASP A 475 0.13 14.48 -16.19
C ASP A 475 -0.67 15.00 -14.99
N THR A 476 -0.19 14.72 -13.79
CA THR A 476 -0.83 15.17 -12.54
C THR A 476 -0.73 16.69 -12.33
N HIS A 477 0.19 17.39 -13.03
CA HIS A 477 0.34 18.85 -13.00
C HIS A 477 -0.46 19.55 -14.11
N HIS A 478 -1.29 18.80 -14.82
CA HIS A 478 -2.06 19.34 -15.95
C HIS A 478 -2.95 20.52 -15.53
N GLU A 479 -2.96 21.57 -16.35
CA GLU A 479 -3.70 22.82 -16.09
C GLU A 479 -5.18 22.60 -15.73
N ALA A 480 -5.83 21.62 -16.38
CA ALA A 480 -7.23 21.31 -16.08
C ALA A 480 -7.45 20.85 -14.63
N ILE A 481 -6.51 20.06 -14.10
CA ILE A 481 -6.58 19.57 -12.71
C ILE A 481 -6.46 20.75 -11.75
N LEU A 482 -5.44 21.61 -11.96
CA LEU A 482 -5.21 22.77 -11.11
C LEU A 482 -6.40 23.73 -11.13
N ARG A 483 -7.01 23.97 -12.30
CA ARG A 483 -8.23 24.79 -12.43
C ARG A 483 -9.44 24.20 -11.70
N LEU A 484 -9.62 22.86 -11.75
CA LEU A 484 -10.72 22.21 -11.02
C LEU A 484 -10.52 22.32 -9.50
N ILE A 485 -9.26 22.22 -9.02
CA ILE A 485 -8.93 22.41 -7.60
C ILE A 485 -9.22 23.85 -7.18
N GLU A 486 -8.74 24.84 -7.92
CA GLU A 486 -8.93 26.25 -7.65
C GLU A 486 -10.42 26.63 -7.59
N MET A 487 -11.20 26.21 -8.60
CA MET A 487 -12.64 26.43 -8.64
C MET A 487 -13.35 25.79 -7.43
N SER A 488 -12.94 24.59 -7.04
CA SER A 488 -13.52 23.91 -5.88
C SER A 488 -13.19 24.64 -4.58
N ALA A 489 -11.96 25.18 -4.45
CA ALA A 489 -11.55 25.95 -3.28
C ALA A 489 -12.33 27.26 -3.16
N GLU A 490 -12.46 28.01 -4.25
CA GLU A 490 -13.27 29.21 -4.25
C GLU A 490 -14.73 28.95 -3.88
N ASN A 491 -15.33 27.89 -4.44
CA ASN A 491 -16.71 27.55 -4.19
C ASN A 491 -16.94 27.04 -2.76
N ALA A 492 -16.00 26.30 -2.18
CA ALA A 492 -16.03 25.90 -0.78
C ALA A 492 -16.08 27.13 0.12
N HIS A 493 -15.11 28.04 0.01
CA HIS A 493 -15.01 29.23 0.85
C HIS A 493 -16.18 30.20 0.70
N LYS A 494 -16.68 30.39 -0.53
CA LYS A 494 -17.89 31.23 -0.78
C LYS A 494 -19.13 30.73 -0.02
N ASN A 495 -19.15 29.44 0.33
CA ASN A 495 -20.29 28.82 1.04
C ASN A 495 -19.93 28.39 2.48
N GLY A 496 -18.78 28.77 3.01
CA GLY A 496 -18.36 28.51 4.39
C GLY A 496 -17.82 27.11 4.67
N ALA A 497 -17.59 26.30 3.64
CA ALA A 497 -16.91 25.02 3.75
C ALA A 497 -15.39 25.22 3.67
N TRP A 498 -14.61 24.39 4.38
CA TRP A 498 -13.17 24.32 4.20
C TRP A 498 -12.79 23.26 3.17
N ILE A 499 -11.56 23.32 2.63
CA ILE A 499 -11.10 22.40 1.60
C ILE A 499 -9.68 21.92 1.84
N GLY A 500 -9.48 20.60 1.71
CA GLY A 500 -8.17 19.95 1.75
C GLY A 500 -7.85 19.16 0.50
N ILE A 501 -6.62 18.64 0.45
CA ILE A 501 -6.14 17.71 -0.59
C ILE A 501 -5.63 16.46 0.10
N CYS A 502 -6.16 15.29 -0.26
CA CYS A 502 -5.71 14.00 0.27
C CYS A 502 -5.09 13.07 -0.78
N GLY A 503 -5.07 13.46 -2.05
CA GLY A 503 -4.37 12.75 -3.11
C GLY A 503 -2.84 12.95 -3.05
N GLU A 504 -2.11 12.25 -3.93
CA GLU A 504 -0.64 12.26 -3.94
C GLU A 504 -0.03 13.64 -4.18
N LEU A 505 -0.73 14.53 -4.90
CA LEU A 505 -0.28 15.90 -5.13
C LEU A 505 -0.11 16.72 -3.85
N ALA A 506 -0.78 16.37 -2.74
CA ALA A 506 -0.57 17.03 -1.46
C ALA A 506 0.88 16.91 -0.95
N ALA A 507 1.60 15.86 -1.34
CA ALA A 507 3.00 15.63 -0.96
C ALA A 507 4.00 16.31 -1.92
N ASP A 508 3.53 16.84 -3.04
CA ASP A 508 4.38 17.55 -4.00
C ASP A 508 4.67 18.97 -3.52
N THR A 509 5.88 19.14 -2.96
CA THR A 509 6.29 20.43 -2.40
C THR A 509 6.51 21.51 -3.46
N THR A 510 6.55 21.19 -4.75
CA THR A 510 6.64 22.17 -5.83
C THR A 510 5.30 22.89 -6.07
N LEU A 511 4.19 22.22 -5.74
CA LEU A 511 2.83 22.76 -5.84
C LEU A 511 2.30 23.33 -4.52
N THR A 512 2.99 23.13 -3.39
CA THR A 512 2.49 23.57 -2.08
C THR A 512 2.11 25.05 -2.08
N GLU A 513 2.97 25.94 -2.59
CA GLU A 513 2.64 27.37 -2.65
C GLU A 513 1.42 27.66 -3.53
N THR A 514 1.31 27.01 -4.68
CA THR A 514 0.17 27.14 -5.58
C THR A 514 -1.13 26.76 -4.87
N PHE A 515 -1.14 25.62 -4.16
CA PHE A 515 -2.34 25.20 -3.39
C PHE A 515 -2.70 26.17 -2.29
N LEU A 516 -1.72 26.70 -1.57
CA LEU A 516 -2.00 27.68 -0.51
C LEU A 516 -2.53 29.01 -1.06
N ARG A 517 -2.09 29.43 -2.26
CA ARG A 517 -2.62 30.61 -2.96
C ARG A 517 -4.03 30.38 -3.50
N MET A 518 -4.38 29.18 -3.93
CA MET A 518 -5.74 28.77 -4.28
C MET A 518 -6.69 28.74 -3.06
N GLY A 519 -6.14 28.78 -1.85
CA GLY A 519 -6.93 28.78 -0.61
C GLY A 519 -7.07 27.41 0.04
N ILE A 520 -6.28 26.41 -0.34
CA ILE A 520 -6.32 25.11 0.32
C ILE A 520 -5.98 25.25 1.81
N ASP A 521 -6.81 24.68 2.69
CA ASP A 521 -6.74 24.78 4.15
C ASP A 521 -6.00 23.61 4.78
N GLU A 522 -5.97 22.46 4.07
CA GLU A 522 -5.44 21.21 4.58
C GLU A 522 -4.68 20.44 3.49
N LEU A 523 -3.51 19.88 3.87
CA LEU A 523 -2.73 18.97 3.04
C LEU A 523 -2.57 17.65 3.80
N SER A 524 -3.15 16.57 3.27
CA SER A 524 -3.09 15.24 3.85
C SER A 524 -2.17 14.33 3.03
N VAL A 525 -1.15 13.82 3.68
CA VAL A 525 -0.04 13.12 3.03
C VAL A 525 0.29 11.81 3.75
N SER A 526 1.06 10.93 3.13
CA SER A 526 1.61 9.79 3.87
C SER A 526 2.41 10.28 5.08
N PRO A 527 2.40 9.58 6.23
CA PRO A 527 3.01 10.05 7.47
C PRO A 527 4.46 10.53 7.32
N THR A 528 5.25 9.86 6.49
CA THR A 528 6.67 10.19 6.22
C THR A 528 6.87 11.52 5.50
N PHE A 529 5.84 12.07 4.85
CA PHE A 529 5.92 13.35 4.15
C PHE A 529 5.47 14.55 5.00
N VAL A 530 4.87 14.33 6.17
CA VAL A 530 4.33 15.39 7.04
C VAL A 530 5.37 16.47 7.33
N LEU A 531 6.56 16.09 7.77
CA LEU A 531 7.62 17.06 8.11
C LEU A 531 8.19 17.78 6.87
N LYS A 532 8.22 17.11 5.72
CA LYS A 532 8.67 17.71 4.45
C LYS A 532 7.68 18.78 3.97
N VAL A 533 6.38 18.51 4.06
CA VAL A 533 5.34 19.48 3.71
C VAL A 533 5.32 20.63 4.73
N ARG A 534 5.51 20.33 6.03
CA ARG A 534 5.67 21.37 7.08
C ARG A 534 6.82 22.32 6.76
N ASP A 535 7.97 21.80 6.35
CA ASP A 535 9.11 22.61 5.94
C ASP A 535 8.73 23.53 4.77
N ALA A 536 8.11 22.98 3.73
CA ALA A 536 7.66 23.75 2.57
C ALA A 536 6.72 24.89 2.97
N VAL A 537 5.66 24.59 3.74
CA VAL A 537 4.67 25.57 4.23
C VAL A 537 5.36 26.69 5.00
N ARG A 538 6.28 26.36 5.92
CA ARG A 538 6.99 27.35 6.77
C ARG A 538 7.93 28.26 5.98
N ASN A 539 8.32 27.88 4.78
CA ASN A 539 9.16 28.67 3.89
C ASN A 539 8.40 29.59 2.93
N ILE A 540 7.07 29.40 2.80
CA ILE A 540 6.21 30.20 1.93
C ILE A 540 5.79 31.51 2.60
N ASP A 541 5.68 32.56 1.79
CA ASP A 541 5.21 33.89 2.15
C ASP A 541 4.08 34.27 1.17
N LEU A 542 2.84 34.18 1.62
CA LEU A 542 1.67 34.43 0.78
C LEU A 542 1.37 35.94 0.60
N SER A 543 2.06 36.81 1.35
CA SER A 543 1.92 38.27 1.22
C SER A 543 2.67 38.84 0.00
N LYS A 544 3.53 38.05 -0.60
CA LYS A 544 4.28 38.37 -1.82
C LYS A 544 3.62 37.73 -3.03
#